data_a5a159adb4acdcae6728d5455045860d
#
_entry.id   a5a159adb4acdcae6728d5455045860d
#
_cell.length_a   1.000
_cell.length_b   1.000
_cell.length_c   1.000
_cell.angle_alpha   90.00
_cell.angle_beta   90.00
_cell.angle_gamma   90.00
#
_symmetry.space_group_name_H-M   'P 1'
#
loop_
_entity.id
_entity.type
_entity.pdbx_description
1 polymer ?
#
loop_
_entity_poly.entity_id
_entity_poly.type
_entity_poly.pdbx_seq_one_letter_code
_entity_poly.pdbx_strand_id
1 'polypeptide(L)' 'MKELSEFVKARRKEVNLTQKEFAERAGVALTVVRKIEQGKTNLNMDKVNLVLSMFGHKLAVVSTK' A
#
# COMPACT_ATOMS: atom_id res chain seq x y z
N MET A 1 -7.33 1.18 7.87
CA MET A 1 -7.24 -0.22 7.40
C MET A 1 -5.93 -0.82 7.89
N LYS A 2 -6.03 -1.43 9.06
CA LYS A 2 -4.85 -1.93 9.76
C LYS A 2 -4.09 -3.01 9.00
N GLU A 3 -4.79 -3.98 8.45
CA GLU A 3 -4.16 -5.09 7.71
C GLU A 3 -3.41 -4.60 6.48
N LEU A 4 -4.01 -3.70 5.72
CA LEU A 4 -3.39 -3.10 4.56
C LEU A 4 -2.16 -2.28 4.95
N SER A 5 -2.31 -1.45 5.99
CA SER A 5 -1.24 -0.61 6.53
C SER A 5 -0.03 -1.44 6.94
N GLU A 6 -0.26 -2.48 7.74
CA GLU A 6 0.80 -3.35 8.23
C GLU A 6 1.48 -4.13 7.10
N PHE A 7 0.69 -4.64 6.15
CA PHE A 7 1.22 -5.39 5.00
C PHE A 7 2.16 -4.52 4.16
N VAL A 8 1.69 -3.33 3.77
CA VAL A 8 2.47 -2.43 2.91
C VAL A 8 3.75 -1.98 3.61
N LYS A 9 3.63 -1.58 4.88
CA LYS A 9 4.80 -1.14 5.66
C LYS A 9 5.84 -2.26 5.80
N ALA A 10 5.40 -3.47 6.11
CA ALA A 10 6.29 -4.61 6.26
C ALA A 10 7.02 -4.94 4.96
N ARG A 11 6.29 -4.96 3.85
CA ARG A 11 6.89 -5.24 2.54
C ARG A 11 7.88 -4.16 2.12
N ARG A 12 7.51 -2.90 2.35
CA ARG A 12 8.41 -1.79 2.05
C ARG A 12 9.75 -1.93 2.80
N LYS A 13 9.67 -2.27 4.08
CA LYS A 13 10.87 -2.45 4.91
C LYS A 13 11.70 -3.65 4.47
N GLU A 14 11.05 -4.73 4.06
CA GLU A 14 11.75 -5.92 3.56
C GLU A 14 12.62 -5.61 2.35
N VAL A 15 12.17 -4.72 1.48
CA VAL A 15 12.94 -4.32 0.28
C VAL A 15 13.81 -3.09 0.52
N ASN A 16 13.91 -2.63 1.77
CA ASN A 16 14.78 -1.52 2.19
C ASN A 16 14.54 -0.21 1.43
N LEU A 17 13.27 0.11 1.18
CA LEU A 17 12.90 1.35 0.51
C LEU A 17 12.32 2.36 1.50
N THR A 18 12.63 3.64 1.28
CA THR A 18 11.93 4.73 1.96
C THR A 18 10.53 4.83 1.37
N GLN A 19 9.63 5.54 2.06
CA GLN A 19 8.28 5.78 1.53
C GLN A 19 8.33 6.47 0.17
N LYS A 20 9.24 7.43 0.01
CA LYS A 20 9.40 8.16 -1.25
C LYS A 20 9.86 7.25 -2.38
N GLU A 21 10.88 6.44 -2.14
CA GLU A 21 11.38 5.49 -3.13
C GLU A 21 10.32 4.47 -3.53
N PHE A 22 9.57 4.00 -2.54
CA PHE A 22 8.49 3.03 -2.75
C PHE A 22 7.40 3.63 -3.64
N ALA A 23 6.98 4.87 -3.33
CA ALA A 23 5.99 5.58 -4.13
C ALA A 23 6.44 5.75 -5.58
N GLU A 24 7.69 6.14 -5.79
CA GLU A 24 8.26 6.28 -7.12
C GLU A 24 8.21 4.99 -7.92
N ARG A 25 8.56 3.88 -7.30
CA ARG A 25 8.55 2.57 -7.96
C ARG A 25 7.14 2.06 -8.24
N ALA A 26 6.20 2.34 -7.36
CA ALA A 26 4.81 1.97 -7.55
C ALA A 26 4.07 2.86 -8.56
N GLY A 27 4.65 4.01 -8.89
CA GLY A 27 4.02 4.97 -9.79
C GLY A 27 2.89 5.75 -9.15
N VAL A 28 2.98 6.01 -7.84
CA VAL A 28 1.97 6.77 -7.09
C VAL A 28 2.63 7.93 -6.36
N ALA A 29 1.81 8.89 -5.91
CA ALA A 29 2.32 9.99 -5.10
C ALA A 29 2.74 9.50 -3.71
N LEU A 30 3.70 10.17 -3.11
CA LEU A 30 4.16 9.86 -1.75
C LEU A 30 3.02 9.88 -0.74
N THR A 31 2.06 10.81 -0.90
CA THR A 31 0.89 10.90 -0.02
C THR A 31 0.05 9.63 -0.02
N VAL A 32 0.00 8.91 -1.13
CA VAL A 32 -0.73 7.63 -1.22
C VAL A 32 -0.09 6.61 -0.28
N VAL A 33 1.23 6.46 -0.35
CA VAL A 33 1.96 5.53 0.53
C VAL A 33 1.79 5.92 1.99
N ARG A 34 1.94 7.22 2.30
CA ARG A 34 1.76 7.72 3.67
C ARG A 34 0.37 7.42 4.22
N LYS A 35 -0.68 7.69 3.44
CA LYS A 35 -2.06 7.41 3.84
C LYS A 35 -2.29 5.93 4.10
N ILE A 36 -1.79 5.07 3.23
CA ILE A 36 -1.92 3.63 3.41
C ILE A 36 -1.27 3.21 4.73
N GLU A 37 -0.03 3.62 4.96
CA GLU A 37 0.72 3.22 6.16
C GLU A 37 0.18 3.83 7.45
N GLN A 38 -0.53 4.96 7.36
CA GLN A 38 -1.21 5.57 8.49
C GLN A 38 -2.56 4.92 8.81
N GLY A 39 -3.00 3.98 7.99
CA GLY A 39 -4.29 3.32 8.18
C GLY A 39 -5.48 4.16 7.76
N LYS A 40 -5.28 5.17 6.94
CA LYS A 40 -6.38 6.00 6.42
C LYS A 40 -7.27 5.17 5.50
N THR A 41 -8.55 5.56 5.41
CA THR A 41 -9.53 4.85 4.59
C THR A 41 -9.99 5.63 3.37
N ASN A 42 -9.68 6.91 3.29
CA ASN A 42 -10.01 7.75 2.13
C ASN A 42 -8.98 7.56 1.01
N LEU A 43 -8.94 6.35 0.47
CA LEU A 43 -7.95 5.95 -0.51
C LEU A 43 -8.58 5.69 -1.88
N ASN A 44 -7.82 6.01 -2.93
CA ASN A 44 -8.19 5.63 -4.29
C ASN A 44 -7.80 4.16 -4.49
N MET A 45 -8.79 3.32 -4.78
CA MET A 45 -8.55 1.87 -4.93
C MET A 45 -7.58 1.53 -6.05
N ASP A 46 -7.60 2.27 -7.16
CA ASP A 46 -6.66 2.04 -8.25
C ASP A 46 -5.22 2.29 -7.81
N LYS A 47 -5.00 3.35 -7.02
CA LYS A 47 -3.67 3.67 -6.50
C LYS A 47 -3.20 2.64 -5.50
N VAL A 48 -4.10 2.16 -4.64
CA VAL A 48 -3.79 1.09 -3.69
C VAL A 48 -3.40 -0.18 -4.44
N ASN A 49 -4.14 -0.53 -5.50
CA ASN A 49 -3.82 -1.71 -6.30
C ASN A 49 -2.48 -1.58 -7.02
N LEU A 50 -2.08 -0.37 -7.45
CA LEU A 50 -0.75 -0.14 -8.01
C LEU A 50 0.34 -0.47 -6.99
N VAL A 51 0.15 -0.03 -5.74
CA VAL A 51 1.10 -0.33 -4.66
C VAL A 51 1.16 -1.84 -4.41
N LEU A 52 0.00 -2.47 -4.26
CA LEU A 52 -0.08 -3.91 -3.99
C LEU A 52 0.48 -4.76 -5.13
N SER A 53 0.36 -4.29 -6.37
CA SER A 53 0.84 -5.03 -7.54
C SER A 53 2.36 -5.24 -7.51
N MET A 54 3.10 -4.41 -6.81
CA MET A 54 4.55 -4.59 -6.64
C MET A 54 4.88 -5.91 -5.95
N PHE A 55 3.94 -6.47 -5.20
CA PHE A 55 4.12 -7.72 -4.44
C PHE A 55 3.20 -8.83 -4.96
N GLY A 56 2.61 -8.63 -6.14
CA GLY A 56 1.70 -9.62 -6.71
C GLY A 56 0.36 -9.72 -6.00
N HIS A 57 -0.07 -8.64 -5.36
CA HIS A 57 -1.33 -8.58 -4.59
C HIS A 57 -2.29 -7.57 -5.19
N LYS A 58 -3.53 -7.66 -4.80
CA LYS A 58 -4.59 -6.70 -5.17
C LYS A 58 -5.66 -6.70 -4.09
N LEU A 59 -6.48 -5.65 -4.08
CA LEU A 59 -7.66 -5.60 -3.22
C LEU A 59 -8.67 -6.64 -3.69
N ALA A 60 -9.38 -7.23 -2.75
CA ALA A 60 -10.42 -8.22 -3.03
C ALA A 60 -11.50 -8.15 -1.97
N VAL A 61 -12.67 -8.66 -2.33
CA VAL A 61 -13.80 -8.79 -1.39
C VAL A 61 -13.60 -10.11 -0.64
N VAL A 62 -13.67 -10.04 0.68
CA VAL A 62 -13.52 -11.23 1.54
C VAL A 62 -14.68 -11.30 2.52
N SER A 63 -15.05 -12.51 2.88
CA SER A 63 -16.08 -12.73 3.91
C SER A 63 -15.45 -12.48 5.29
N THR A 64 -16.23 -11.85 6.17
CA THR A 64 -15.80 -11.63 7.56
C THR A 64 -16.38 -12.67 8.51
N LYS A 65 -17.12 -13.62 7.99
CA LYS A 65 -17.71 -14.70 8.78
C LYS A 65 -17.14 -16.05 8.43
#